data_10f234b80caea7e999d5f73e8f1f394b
#
_entry.id   10f234b80caea7e999d5f73e8f1f394b
#
_cell.length_a   1.000
_cell.length_b   1.000
_cell.length_c   1.000
_cell.angle_alpha   90.00
_cell.angle_beta   90.00
_cell.angle_gamma   90.00
#
_symmetry.space_group_name_H-M   'P 1'
#
loop_
_entity.id
_entity.type
_entity.pdbx_description
1 polymer ?
#
loop_
_entity_poly.entity_id
_entity_poly.type
_entity_poly.pdbx_seq_one_letter_code
_entity_poly.pdbx_strand_id
1 'polypeptide(L)'
;VYKRQPLHREPLYTSRRDLVADYPTYSDRMAYRLPTLYKSIQDVDHSVKYPMILTSGRLVEYEGGGDETRSNPWLAELQQDMFVELNPFDANSKGIRNGAMVWVATPEGARIKVMAMVTERVAKGVAFLPFHFGGHMEGKDLRSKYPEGADPYVLGEAANTAMTYGYDSVTQMQETKCSLCQIELA
;
A
#
# COMPACT_ATOMS: atom_id res chain seq x y z
N VAL A 1 -23.48 -3.36 14.69
CA VAL A 1 -22.60 -4.55 14.80
C VAL A 1 -22.77 -5.44 13.58
N TYR A 2 -23.98 -5.72 13.15
CA TYR A 2 -24.23 -6.62 12.01
C TYR A 2 -23.74 -6.10 10.66
N LYS A 3 -23.53 -4.80 10.50
CA LYS A 3 -23.03 -4.20 9.26
C LYS A 3 -21.50 -4.40 9.03
N ARG A 4 -20.79 -4.96 10.00
CA ARG A 4 -19.34 -5.15 9.95
C ARG A 4 -18.91 -6.62 9.92
N GLN A 5 -19.87 -7.53 9.89
CA GLN A 5 -19.53 -8.94 9.79
C GLN A 5 -19.13 -9.30 8.37
N PRO A 6 -18.15 -10.17 8.20
CA PRO A 6 -17.85 -10.74 6.88
C PRO A 6 -19.10 -11.48 6.39
N LEU A 7 -19.58 -11.09 5.23
CA LEU A 7 -20.69 -11.75 4.57
C LEU A 7 -20.14 -12.38 3.30
N HIS A 8 -20.68 -13.56 2.97
CA HIS A 8 -20.38 -14.15 1.67
C HIS A 8 -20.85 -13.23 0.56
N ARG A 9 -19.96 -12.96 -0.38
CA ARG A 9 -20.26 -12.18 -1.59
C ARG A 9 -19.60 -12.85 -2.78
N GLU A 10 -20.36 -12.99 -3.83
CA GLU A 10 -19.80 -13.47 -5.09
C GLU A 10 -18.84 -12.43 -5.67
N PRO A 11 -17.72 -12.86 -6.26
CA PRO A 11 -16.80 -11.98 -6.93
C PRO A 11 -17.52 -11.19 -8.03
N LEU A 12 -17.36 -9.88 -8.03
CA LEU A 12 -17.90 -9.02 -9.09
C LEU A 12 -17.32 -9.35 -10.45
N TYR A 13 -16.06 -9.78 -10.43
CA TYR A 13 -15.26 -10.08 -11.60
C TYR A 13 -14.65 -11.47 -11.47
N THR A 14 -15.29 -12.43 -12.04
CA THR A 14 -14.81 -13.81 -12.10
C THR A 14 -14.81 -14.31 -13.53
N SER A 15 -13.80 -15.09 -13.90
CA SER A 15 -13.77 -15.83 -15.17
C SER A 15 -14.80 -16.96 -15.20
N ARG A 16 -15.29 -17.39 -14.03
CA ARG A 16 -16.27 -18.46 -13.88
C ARG A 16 -17.69 -17.90 -13.77
N ARG A 17 -18.10 -17.19 -14.81
CA ARG A 17 -19.46 -16.62 -14.89
C ARG A 17 -20.57 -17.66 -14.83
N ASP A 18 -20.28 -18.88 -15.22
CA ASP A 18 -21.16 -20.03 -15.14
C ASP A 18 -21.60 -20.32 -13.70
N LEU A 19 -20.70 -20.13 -12.72
CA LEU A 19 -21.00 -20.38 -11.32
C LEU A 19 -21.77 -19.26 -10.63
N VAL A 20 -21.68 -18.03 -11.14
CA VAL A 20 -22.32 -16.87 -10.52
C VAL A 20 -23.84 -16.97 -10.51
N ALA A 21 -24.43 -17.58 -11.52
CA ALA A 21 -25.88 -17.74 -11.62
C ALA A 21 -26.47 -18.60 -10.49
N ASP A 22 -25.67 -19.48 -9.91
CA ASP A 22 -26.09 -20.38 -8.82
C ASP A 22 -26.17 -19.68 -7.47
N TYR A 23 -25.71 -18.42 -7.39
CA TYR A 23 -25.68 -17.65 -6.16
C TYR A 23 -26.70 -16.50 -6.19
N PRO A 24 -27.84 -16.60 -5.48
CA PRO A 24 -28.89 -15.58 -5.53
C PRO A 24 -28.44 -14.20 -5.01
N THR A 25 -27.43 -14.15 -4.16
CA THR A 25 -26.88 -12.90 -3.62
C THR A 25 -26.21 -12.03 -4.65
N TYR A 26 -25.81 -12.59 -5.80
CA TYR A 26 -25.17 -11.82 -6.87
C TYR A 26 -26.10 -10.76 -7.49
N SER A 27 -27.39 -11.04 -7.57
CA SER A 27 -28.38 -10.11 -8.12
C SER A 27 -28.89 -9.10 -7.08
N ASP A 28 -28.76 -9.41 -5.81
CA ASP A 28 -29.16 -8.51 -4.71
C ASP A 28 -28.07 -7.48 -4.38
N ARG A 29 -28.02 -6.43 -5.18
CA ARG A 29 -27.03 -5.36 -5.04
C ARG A 29 -27.18 -4.54 -3.77
N MET A 30 -28.37 -4.46 -3.20
CA MET A 30 -28.65 -3.61 -2.05
C MET A 30 -28.21 -4.25 -0.74
N ALA A 31 -28.33 -5.56 -0.61
CA ALA A 31 -28.01 -6.27 0.62
C ALA A 31 -26.50 -6.42 0.87
N TYR A 32 -25.69 -6.49 -0.18
CA TYR A 32 -24.31 -6.96 -0.08
C TYR A 32 -23.24 -5.98 -0.56
N ARG A 33 -23.65 -4.84 -1.08
CA ARG A 33 -22.70 -3.83 -1.58
C ARG A 33 -22.82 -2.55 -0.80
N LEU A 34 -21.78 -2.22 -0.08
CA LEU A 34 -21.63 -0.86 0.43
C LEU A 34 -21.39 0.08 -0.75
N PRO A 35 -22.08 1.22 -0.79
CA PRO A 35 -21.74 2.26 -1.74
C PRO A 35 -20.24 2.61 -1.60
N THR A 36 -19.52 2.54 -2.70
CA THR A 36 -18.16 3.05 -2.73
C THR A 36 -18.12 4.38 -3.46
N LEU A 37 -17.38 5.33 -2.92
CA LEU A 37 -17.11 6.61 -3.58
C LEU A 37 -16.09 6.46 -4.72
N TYR A 38 -15.40 5.34 -4.75
CA TYR A 38 -14.35 5.07 -5.72
C TYR A 38 -14.87 4.24 -6.88
N LYS A 39 -14.57 4.68 -8.10
CA LYS A 39 -14.82 3.88 -9.28
C LYS A 39 -13.90 2.67 -9.25
N SER A 40 -14.38 1.56 -9.78
CA SER A 40 -13.52 0.40 -9.98
C SER A 40 -12.38 0.76 -10.94
N ILE A 41 -11.15 0.52 -10.52
CA ILE A 41 -9.98 0.67 -11.40
C ILE A 41 -9.86 -0.50 -12.40
N GLN A 42 -10.71 -1.50 -12.30
CA GLN A 42 -10.72 -2.67 -13.20
C GLN A 42 -11.28 -2.36 -14.59
N ASP A 43 -11.90 -1.20 -14.76
CA ASP A 43 -12.41 -0.75 -16.07
C ASP A 43 -11.28 -0.32 -17.02
N VAL A 44 -10.09 -0.09 -16.48
CA VAL A 44 -8.91 0.35 -17.22
C VAL A 44 -7.72 -0.55 -16.88
N ASP A 45 -6.95 -0.95 -17.87
CA ASP A 45 -5.68 -1.63 -17.63
C ASP A 45 -4.61 -0.64 -17.20
N HIS A 46 -4.34 -0.60 -15.92
CA HIS A 46 -3.32 0.27 -15.33
C HIS A 46 -1.90 -0.31 -15.40
N SER A 47 -1.73 -1.57 -15.79
CA SER A 47 -0.42 -2.25 -15.77
C SER A 47 0.61 -1.64 -16.72
N VAL A 48 0.16 -1.02 -17.80
CA VAL A 48 1.07 -0.33 -18.75
C VAL A 48 1.76 0.88 -18.11
N LYS A 49 1.01 1.67 -17.33
CA LYS A 49 1.54 2.86 -16.66
C LYS A 49 2.16 2.53 -15.30
N TYR A 50 1.63 1.54 -14.62
CA TYR A 50 2.05 1.12 -13.28
C TYR A 50 2.47 -0.35 -13.31
N PRO A 51 3.65 -0.68 -13.89
CA PRO A 51 4.00 -2.05 -14.25
C PRO A 51 4.50 -2.92 -13.09
N MET A 52 4.67 -2.34 -11.91
CA MET A 52 5.18 -3.07 -10.75
C MET A 52 4.05 -3.39 -9.77
N ILE A 53 4.16 -4.56 -9.15
CA ILE A 53 3.29 -4.94 -8.04
C ILE A 53 3.85 -4.35 -6.75
N LEU A 54 3.04 -3.58 -6.05
CA LEU A 54 3.36 -3.03 -4.75
C LEU A 54 2.74 -3.88 -3.66
N THR A 55 3.58 -4.45 -2.82
CA THR A 55 3.15 -5.17 -1.62
C THR A 55 3.61 -4.45 -0.36
N SER A 56 3.03 -4.79 0.77
CA SER A 56 3.39 -4.19 2.05
C SER A 56 3.55 -5.25 3.15
N GLY A 57 4.26 -4.91 4.19
CA GLY A 57 4.49 -5.80 5.30
C GLY A 57 5.04 -5.10 6.52
N ARG A 58 5.52 -5.90 7.45
CA ARG A 58 6.04 -5.47 8.75
C ARG A 58 7.56 -5.48 8.77
N LEU A 59 8.11 -4.68 9.66
CA LEU A 59 9.49 -4.74 10.12
C LEU A 59 9.50 -5.29 11.54
N VAL A 60 10.59 -5.96 11.91
CA VAL A 60 10.74 -6.52 13.27
C VAL A 60 10.98 -5.44 14.32
N GLU A 61 11.47 -4.28 13.90
CA GLU A 61 11.76 -3.14 14.77
C GLU A 61 10.50 -2.41 15.21
N TYR A 62 9.40 -2.54 14.47
CA TYR A 62 8.19 -1.74 14.70
C TYR A 62 6.94 -2.60 14.84
N GLU A 63 6.00 -2.12 15.66
CA GLU A 63 4.71 -2.75 15.89
C GLU A 63 3.58 -1.96 15.23
N GLY A 64 2.59 -2.64 14.66
CA GLY A 64 1.34 -2.07 14.15
C GLY A 64 1.55 -0.86 13.26
N GLY A 65 0.92 0.26 13.59
CA GLY A 65 1.13 1.54 12.92
C GLY A 65 2.46 2.21 13.24
N GLY A 66 3.24 1.67 14.17
CA GLY A 66 4.51 2.25 14.61
C GLY A 66 4.35 3.46 15.55
N ASP A 67 3.13 3.74 16.00
CA ASP A 67 2.79 4.90 16.83
C ASP A 67 3.54 4.89 18.16
N GLU A 68 3.63 3.74 18.82
CA GLU A 68 4.41 3.57 20.05
C GLU A 68 5.89 3.34 19.78
N THR A 69 6.21 2.44 18.85
CA THR A 69 7.57 1.95 18.63
C THR A 69 8.47 2.96 17.92
N ARG A 70 7.93 3.85 17.08
CA ARG A 70 8.70 4.97 16.50
C ARG A 70 9.13 6.02 17.51
N SER A 71 8.54 6.01 18.69
CA SER A 71 8.92 6.87 19.82
C SER A 71 9.89 6.18 20.79
N ASN A 72 10.33 4.95 20.47
CA ASN A 72 11.36 4.26 21.23
C ASN A 72 12.74 4.54 20.60
N PRO A 73 13.68 5.20 21.31
CA PRO A 73 14.96 5.60 20.74
C PRO A 73 15.82 4.43 20.27
N TRP A 74 15.79 3.30 20.96
CA TRP A 74 16.59 2.12 20.58
C TRP A 74 16.08 1.47 19.32
N LEU A 75 14.77 1.40 19.14
CA LEU A 75 14.16 0.89 17.91
C LEU A 75 14.36 1.85 16.73
N ALA A 76 14.30 3.16 17.01
CA ALA A 76 14.56 4.21 16.03
C ALA A 76 16.01 4.16 15.50
N GLU A 77 17.00 3.78 16.34
CA GLU A 77 18.38 3.57 15.90
C GLU A 77 18.54 2.40 14.94
N LEU A 78 17.72 1.36 15.08
CA LEU A 78 17.80 0.16 14.21
C LEU A 78 17.21 0.40 12.83
N GLN A 79 16.17 1.24 12.71
CA GLN A 79 15.52 1.54 11.45
C GLN A 79 15.02 2.97 11.42
N GLN A 80 15.81 3.86 10.83
CA GLN A 80 15.55 5.31 10.87
C GLN A 80 14.66 5.81 9.74
N ASP A 81 14.73 5.18 8.57
CA ASP A 81 14.08 5.67 7.38
C ASP A 81 13.07 4.68 6.81
N MET A 82 11.95 5.22 6.32
CA MET A 82 11.06 4.45 5.46
C MET A 82 11.69 4.24 4.10
N PHE A 83 11.51 3.05 3.57
CA PHE A 83 12.10 2.64 2.30
C PHE A 83 11.11 1.89 1.41
N VAL A 84 11.49 1.73 0.14
CA VAL A 84 10.90 0.77 -0.78
C VAL A 84 11.98 -0.22 -1.23
N GLU A 85 11.74 -1.51 -1.05
CA GLU A 85 12.62 -2.53 -1.59
C GLU A 85 12.39 -2.70 -3.09
N LEU A 86 13.48 -2.73 -3.83
CA LEU A 86 13.51 -2.89 -5.28
C LEU A 86 14.51 -3.97 -5.68
N ASN A 87 14.12 -4.83 -6.61
CA ASN A 87 15.07 -5.77 -7.19
C ASN A 87 16.17 -5.02 -7.96
N PRO A 88 17.44 -5.46 -7.90
CA PRO A 88 18.54 -4.83 -8.62
C PRO A 88 18.29 -4.68 -10.12
N PHE A 89 17.59 -5.62 -10.74
CA PHE A 89 17.23 -5.53 -12.16
C PHE A 89 16.32 -4.32 -12.43
N ASP A 90 15.27 -4.15 -11.62
CA ASP A 90 14.31 -3.05 -11.78
C ASP A 90 14.95 -1.71 -11.44
N ALA A 91 15.76 -1.66 -10.38
CA ALA A 91 16.50 -0.46 -9.98
C ALA A 91 17.46 0.01 -11.08
N ASN A 92 18.25 -0.92 -11.64
CA ASN A 92 19.19 -0.61 -12.71
C ASN A 92 18.48 -0.13 -13.99
N SER A 93 17.38 -0.76 -14.37
CA SER A 93 16.59 -0.35 -15.56
C SER A 93 16.06 1.07 -15.47
N LYS A 94 15.88 1.57 -14.24
CA LYS A 94 15.38 2.91 -13.93
C LYS A 94 16.48 3.89 -13.51
N GLY A 95 17.74 3.48 -13.48
CA GLY A 95 18.86 4.29 -12.99
C GLY A 95 18.82 4.62 -11.49
N ILE A 96 18.09 3.84 -10.71
CA ILE A 96 17.92 4.03 -9.27
C ILE A 96 19.06 3.33 -8.53
N ARG A 97 19.76 4.08 -7.68
CA ARG A 97 20.80 3.54 -6.80
C ARG A 97 20.25 3.26 -5.42
N ASN A 98 20.88 2.33 -4.72
CA ASN A 98 20.58 2.10 -3.31
C ASN A 98 20.76 3.39 -2.50
N GLY A 99 19.79 3.72 -1.64
CA GLY A 99 19.75 4.96 -0.85
C GLY A 99 19.22 6.19 -1.61
N ALA A 100 18.92 6.11 -2.90
CA ALA A 100 18.32 7.22 -3.63
C ALA A 100 16.87 7.48 -3.19
N MET A 101 16.47 8.74 -3.16
CA MET A 101 15.06 9.07 -2.93
C MET A 101 14.25 8.84 -4.21
N VAL A 102 13.11 8.19 -4.06
CA VAL A 102 12.22 7.84 -5.16
C VAL A 102 10.78 8.21 -4.85
N TRP A 103 10.02 8.47 -5.90
CA TRP A 103 8.57 8.54 -5.83
C TRP A 103 7.97 7.18 -6.15
N VAL A 104 7.06 6.72 -5.31
CA VAL A 104 6.19 5.58 -5.57
C VAL A 104 4.79 6.13 -5.83
N ALA A 105 4.31 6.01 -7.06
CA ALA A 105 3.01 6.50 -7.50
C ALA A 105 2.08 5.33 -7.85
N THR A 106 0.80 5.49 -7.62
CA THR A 106 -0.22 4.45 -7.83
C THR A 106 -1.38 4.94 -8.69
N PRO A 107 -2.20 4.03 -9.26
CA PRO A 107 -3.35 4.39 -10.08
C PRO A 107 -4.38 5.27 -9.37
N GLU A 108 -4.45 5.20 -8.06
CA GLU A 108 -5.35 6.01 -7.23
C GLU A 108 -4.99 7.50 -7.21
N GLY A 109 -3.86 7.87 -7.84
CA GLY A 109 -3.42 9.25 -8.00
C GLY A 109 -2.55 9.78 -6.85
N ALA A 110 -2.34 8.98 -5.83
CA ALA A 110 -1.43 9.32 -4.73
C ALA A 110 0.01 8.90 -5.04
N ARG A 111 0.95 9.56 -4.39
CA ARG A 111 2.37 9.19 -4.42
C ARG A 111 3.02 9.44 -3.07
N ILE A 112 4.04 8.67 -2.79
CA ILE A 112 4.85 8.83 -1.59
C ILE A 112 6.33 8.95 -1.96
N LYS A 113 7.10 9.65 -1.15
CA LYS A 113 8.54 9.84 -1.32
C LYS A 113 9.30 9.05 -0.28
N VAL A 114 10.07 8.07 -0.72
CA VAL A 114 10.78 7.12 0.16
C VAL A 114 12.19 6.84 -0.37
N MET A 115 13.04 6.28 0.49
CA MET A 115 14.37 5.83 0.12
C MET A 115 14.29 4.49 -0.63
N ALA A 116 15.05 4.31 -1.69
CA ALA A 116 15.18 3.02 -2.38
C ALA A 116 16.16 2.10 -1.64
N MET A 117 15.71 0.92 -1.28
CA MET A 117 16.54 -0.18 -0.80
C MET A 117 16.68 -1.22 -1.90
N VAL A 118 17.82 -1.25 -2.57
CA VAL A 118 18.05 -2.20 -3.66
C VAL A 118 18.50 -3.54 -3.09
N THR A 119 17.68 -4.57 -3.29
CA THR A 119 17.89 -5.89 -2.69
C THR A 119 17.26 -7.01 -3.50
N GLU A 120 17.84 -8.21 -3.44
CA GLU A 120 17.31 -9.42 -4.07
C GLU A 120 16.17 -10.09 -3.25
N ARG A 121 15.80 -9.53 -2.10
CA ARG A 121 14.70 -10.08 -1.27
C ARG A 121 13.34 -10.00 -1.96
N VAL A 122 13.19 -9.09 -2.91
CA VAL A 122 11.98 -8.95 -3.72
C VAL A 122 12.23 -9.45 -5.15
N ALA A 123 11.22 -10.05 -5.75
CA ALA A 123 11.28 -10.51 -7.14
C ALA A 123 11.29 -9.33 -8.11
N LYS A 124 11.73 -9.56 -9.34
CA LYS A 124 11.60 -8.59 -10.44
C LYS A 124 10.15 -8.21 -10.66
N GLY A 125 9.90 -6.93 -10.86
CA GLY A 125 8.55 -6.39 -11.03
C GLY A 125 7.76 -6.28 -9.73
N VAL A 126 8.36 -6.53 -8.57
CA VAL A 126 7.73 -6.40 -7.24
C VAL A 126 8.47 -5.36 -6.41
N ALA A 127 7.73 -4.52 -5.73
CA ALA A 127 8.22 -3.57 -4.74
C ALA A 127 7.57 -3.82 -3.38
N PHE A 128 8.31 -3.63 -2.30
CA PHE A 128 7.81 -3.81 -0.94
C PHE A 128 7.94 -2.50 -0.16
N LEU A 129 6.86 -2.13 0.55
CA LEU A 129 6.82 -0.99 1.47
C LEU A 129 6.49 -1.47 2.88
N PRO A 130 7.27 -1.10 3.91
CA PRO A 130 6.85 -1.30 5.29
C PRO A 130 5.77 -0.27 5.67
N PHE A 131 4.79 -0.71 6.50
CA PHE A 131 3.69 0.18 6.90
C PHE A 131 3.96 0.70 8.30
N HIS A 132 4.79 0.97 8.94
CA HIS A 132 4.95 1.46 10.33
C HIS A 132 5.19 2.97 10.43
N PHE A 133 5.20 3.67 9.31
CA PHE A 133 5.61 5.06 9.23
C PHE A 133 4.45 6.03 9.05
N GLY A 134 4.69 7.27 9.39
CA GLY A 134 3.78 8.39 9.25
C GLY A 134 4.47 9.69 9.63
N GLY A 135 3.79 10.81 9.38
CA GLY A 135 4.32 12.14 9.65
C GLY A 135 4.82 12.89 8.41
N HIS A 136 4.96 12.18 7.29
CA HIS A 136 5.13 12.79 5.98
C HIS A 136 3.90 12.52 5.10
N MET A 137 3.65 13.40 4.15
CA MET A 137 2.60 13.23 3.16
C MET A 137 3.04 13.83 1.83
N GLU A 138 3.15 12.99 0.82
CA GLU A 138 3.58 13.36 -0.53
C GLU A 138 4.88 14.18 -0.55
N GLY A 139 5.86 13.73 0.20
CA GLY A 139 7.17 14.37 0.34
C GLY A 139 7.22 15.57 1.29
N LYS A 140 6.11 15.95 1.91
CA LYS A 140 6.04 17.06 2.87
C LYS A 140 6.19 16.55 4.29
N ASP A 141 7.09 17.14 5.04
CA ASP A 141 7.21 16.93 6.48
C ASP A 141 6.05 17.63 7.21
N LEU A 142 5.30 16.87 7.99
CA LEU A 142 4.16 17.33 8.77
C LEU A 142 4.51 17.44 10.27
N ARG A 143 5.78 17.44 10.65
CA ARG A 143 6.22 17.50 12.05
C ARG A 143 5.60 18.67 12.80
N SER A 144 5.46 19.82 12.14
CA SER A 144 4.81 20.99 12.74
C SER A 144 3.33 20.83 13.09
N LYS A 145 2.71 19.72 12.67
CA LYS A 145 1.33 19.38 13.01
C LYS A 145 1.19 18.56 14.29
N TYR A 146 2.30 18.01 14.79
CA TYR A 146 2.31 17.35 16.09
C TYR A 146 2.27 18.39 17.21
N PRO A 147 1.65 18.09 18.34
CA PRO A 147 1.83 18.88 19.55
C PRO A 147 3.30 18.94 19.95
N GLU A 148 3.69 20.04 20.60
CA GLU A 148 5.07 20.20 21.06
C GLU A 148 5.52 19.03 21.95
N GLY A 149 6.66 18.42 21.60
CA GLY A 149 7.23 17.27 22.29
C GLY A 149 6.53 15.93 22.07
N ALA A 150 5.52 15.87 21.18
CA ALA A 150 4.78 14.64 20.90
C ALA A 150 5.18 13.96 19.57
N ASP A 151 6.08 14.54 18.79
CA ASP A 151 6.55 13.95 17.55
C ASP A 151 7.48 12.75 17.83
N PRO A 152 7.32 11.64 17.07
CA PRO A 152 8.17 10.47 17.23
C PRO A 152 9.60 10.72 16.74
N TYR A 153 10.56 9.91 17.17
CA TYR A 153 11.95 9.99 16.68
C TYR A 153 12.07 9.72 15.19
N VAL A 154 11.23 8.82 14.66
CA VAL A 154 11.24 8.43 13.24
C VAL A 154 9.96 8.87 12.57
N LEU A 155 10.10 9.64 11.50
CA LEU A 155 9.04 10.07 10.61
C LEU A 155 9.23 9.48 9.22
N GLY A 156 8.15 9.33 8.47
CA GLY A 156 8.16 8.87 7.10
C GLY A 156 6.79 8.99 6.46
N GLU A 157 6.68 8.53 5.25
CA GLU A 157 5.40 8.47 4.55
C GLU A 157 4.52 7.33 5.10
N ALA A 158 3.22 7.48 5.06
CA ALA A 158 2.32 6.38 5.35
C ALA A 158 2.15 5.49 4.11
N ALA A 159 2.48 4.20 4.22
CA ALA A 159 2.33 3.26 3.11
C ALA A 159 0.90 3.22 2.56
N ASN A 160 -0.10 3.39 3.42
CA ASN A 160 -1.51 3.41 3.03
C ASN A 160 -1.87 4.56 2.06
N THR A 161 -1.07 5.62 1.99
CA THR A 161 -1.25 6.68 0.97
C THR A 161 -1.07 6.14 -0.44
N ALA A 162 -0.19 5.15 -0.63
CA ALA A 162 0.11 4.54 -1.92
C ALA A 162 -0.59 3.19 -2.13
N MET A 163 -1.40 2.70 -1.19
CA MET A 163 -2.08 1.42 -1.35
C MET A 163 -3.44 1.58 -2.02
N THR A 164 -3.88 0.51 -2.70
CA THR A 164 -5.21 0.47 -3.30
C THR A 164 -6.32 0.50 -2.25
N TYR A 165 -7.46 1.05 -2.64
CA TYR A 165 -8.72 0.95 -1.90
C TYR A 165 -9.50 -0.33 -2.21
N GLY A 166 -8.95 -1.21 -3.05
CA GLY A 166 -9.53 -2.50 -3.36
C GLY A 166 -9.73 -3.38 -2.13
N TYR A 167 -10.68 -4.27 -2.22
CA TYR A 167 -10.95 -5.25 -1.17
C TYR A 167 -11.43 -6.57 -1.78
N ASP A 168 -11.15 -7.65 -1.07
CA ASP A 168 -11.67 -8.96 -1.43
C ASP A 168 -13.19 -8.97 -1.29
N SER A 169 -13.88 -9.38 -2.35
CA SER A 169 -15.34 -9.32 -2.42
C SER A 169 -16.04 -10.33 -1.50
N VAL A 170 -15.34 -11.37 -1.07
CA VAL A 170 -15.86 -12.42 -0.18
C VAL A 170 -15.64 -12.07 1.27
N THR A 171 -14.39 -11.77 1.64
CA THR A 171 -14.02 -11.54 3.04
C THR A 171 -14.10 -10.09 3.47
N GLN A 172 -14.20 -9.16 2.54
CA GLN A 172 -14.14 -7.71 2.78
C GLN A 172 -12.78 -7.23 3.30
N MET A 173 -11.75 -8.05 3.16
CA MET A 173 -10.39 -7.69 3.52
C MET A 173 -9.80 -6.74 2.48
N GLN A 174 -9.12 -5.73 2.93
CA GLN A 174 -8.45 -4.77 2.05
C GLN A 174 -7.26 -5.44 1.33
N GLU A 175 -7.16 -5.24 0.02
CA GLU A 175 -6.14 -5.85 -0.84
C GLU A 175 -4.84 -5.02 -0.88
N THR A 176 -4.29 -4.69 0.27
CA THR A 176 -3.09 -3.85 0.40
C THR A 176 -1.78 -4.55 -0.01
N LYS A 177 -1.85 -5.83 -0.39
CA LYS A 177 -0.67 -6.62 -0.79
C LYS A 177 -0.50 -6.75 -2.30
N CYS A 178 -1.44 -6.24 -3.09
CA CYS A 178 -1.48 -6.41 -4.55
C CYS A 178 -1.84 -5.10 -5.26
N SER A 179 -1.29 -3.98 -4.80
CA SER A 179 -1.43 -2.70 -5.52
C SER A 179 -0.51 -2.65 -6.74
N LEU A 180 -0.83 -1.80 -7.70
CA LEU A 180 0.08 -1.48 -8.80
C LEU A 180 0.85 -0.19 -8.50
N CYS A 181 2.09 -0.09 -8.97
CA CYS A 181 2.85 1.14 -8.82
C CYS A 181 3.81 1.41 -9.97
N GLN A 182 4.20 2.67 -10.07
CA GLN A 182 5.33 3.19 -10.83
C GLN A 182 6.33 3.80 -9.85
N ILE A 183 7.62 3.55 -10.09
CA ILE A 183 8.70 4.09 -9.25
C ILE A 183 9.67 4.87 -10.11
N GLU A 184 9.98 6.10 -9.68
CA GLU A 184 10.83 7.05 -10.38
C GLU A 184 11.77 7.77 -9.40
N LEU A 185 12.89 8.26 -9.89
CA LEU A 185 13.77 9.13 -9.09
C LEU A 185 13.03 10.41 -8.66
N ALA A 186 13.28 10.86 -7.43
CA ALA A 186 12.63 12.03 -6.85
C ALA A 186 13.38 13.33 -7.13
#